data_c86ad2d5e726586636c9a2c2f6d512f3
#
_entry.id   c86ad2d5e726586636c9a2c2f6d512f3
#
_cell.length_a   1.000
_cell.length_b   1.000
_cell.length_c   1.000
_cell.angle_alpha   90.00
_cell.angle_beta   90.00
_cell.angle_gamma   90.00
#
_symmetry.space_group_name_H-M   'P 1'
#
loop_
_entity.id
_entity.type
_entity.pdbx_description
1 polymer ?
#
loop_
_entity_poly.entity_id
_entity_poly.type
_entity_poly.pdbx_seq_one_letter_code
_entity_poly.pdbx_strand_id
1 'polypeptide(L)'
;MIQKTNVWKTAAGLLLIISMMISSVPVMAAAAEPVAQAESTETSDYGAPAYGTKAANLHRLTSQEQVQTVSKALQPVADVVGVLTKSHNVSVINYSDVDELGLIRRSDGSGVVLVMDGSRIYIATAAHCLKQNHTEVILPDGTRCSAAVLYRSTETDTGFLTVEYSQLPEEVLGGITPAAGADASALGMKTGDALVAVSSLDSPSSASCIGVLDQLSVIYPNNPGQNVLQFYSETSYGSSGGAVYTQNGIWVGSISGGDTYGTCWAVPYGTILTEFQKCLI
;
A
#
# COMPACT_ATOMS: atom_id res chain seq x y z
N MET A 1 -2.58 22.73 -35.77
CA MET A 1 -3.75 21.87 -35.53
C MET A 1 -3.23 20.44 -35.36
N ILE A 2 -2.90 20.03 -34.13
CA ILE A 2 -2.38 18.69 -33.86
C ILE A 2 -3.54 17.89 -33.29
N GLN A 3 -3.90 16.81 -33.98
CA GLN A 3 -4.98 15.91 -33.58
C GLN A 3 -4.62 15.25 -32.25
N LYS A 4 -5.45 15.48 -31.20
CA LYS A 4 -5.48 14.71 -29.97
C LYS A 4 -6.10 13.34 -30.27
N THR A 5 -5.30 12.37 -30.65
CA THR A 5 -5.74 11.00 -30.92
C THR A 5 -5.83 10.20 -29.65
N ASN A 6 -7.05 9.90 -29.23
CA ASN A 6 -7.59 8.60 -28.76
C ASN A 6 -6.72 7.67 -27.90
N VAL A 7 -5.99 8.18 -26.91
CA VAL A 7 -5.35 7.34 -25.88
C VAL A 7 -6.41 6.65 -24.98
N TRP A 8 -7.55 7.29 -24.77
CA TRP A 8 -8.64 6.77 -23.95
C TRP A 8 -9.34 5.54 -24.52
N LYS A 9 -9.38 5.37 -25.84
CA LYS A 9 -10.03 4.20 -26.47
C LYS A 9 -9.19 2.93 -26.32
N THR A 10 -7.88 3.06 -26.28
CA THR A 10 -6.96 1.93 -26.07
C THR A 10 -6.94 1.46 -24.63
N ALA A 11 -6.98 2.37 -23.66
CA ALA A 11 -7.04 2.02 -22.24
C ALA A 11 -8.37 1.35 -21.85
N ALA A 12 -9.50 1.87 -22.36
CA ALA A 12 -10.81 1.26 -22.12
C ALA A 12 -10.94 -0.13 -22.79
N GLY A 13 -10.35 -0.32 -23.96
CA GLY A 13 -10.33 -1.62 -24.64
C GLY A 13 -9.48 -2.65 -23.93
N LEU A 14 -8.35 -2.24 -23.36
CA LEU A 14 -7.47 -3.12 -22.58
C LEU A 14 -8.11 -3.52 -21.25
N LEU A 15 -8.78 -2.59 -20.56
CA LEU A 15 -9.52 -2.88 -19.33
C LEU A 15 -10.68 -3.89 -19.56
N LEU A 16 -11.37 -3.80 -20.69
CA LEU A 16 -12.44 -4.73 -21.04
C LEU A 16 -11.91 -6.15 -21.31
N ILE A 17 -10.77 -6.27 -21.96
CA ILE A 17 -10.12 -7.57 -22.23
C ILE A 17 -9.61 -8.21 -20.94
N ILE A 18 -9.02 -7.41 -20.05
CA ILE A 18 -8.55 -7.89 -18.73
C ILE A 18 -9.74 -8.33 -17.85
N SER A 19 -10.85 -7.57 -17.86
CA SER A 19 -12.08 -7.93 -17.15
C SER A 19 -12.69 -9.24 -17.66
N MET A 20 -12.64 -9.48 -18.97
CA MET A 20 -13.14 -10.74 -19.55
C MET A 20 -12.22 -11.95 -19.29
N MET A 21 -10.91 -11.75 -19.18
CA MET A 21 -9.98 -12.84 -18.85
C MET A 21 -10.05 -13.25 -17.37
N ILE A 22 -10.35 -12.32 -16.47
CA ILE A 22 -10.44 -12.60 -15.03
C ILE A 22 -11.73 -13.32 -14.67
N SER A 23 -12.83 -13.07 -15.40
CA SER A 23 -14.11 -13.76 -15.17
C SER A 23 -14.15 -15.21 -15.64
N SER A 24 -13.13 -15.68 -16.37
CA SER A 24 -13.07 -17.03 -16.92
C SER A 24 -12.10 -18.00 -16.21
N VAL A 25 -11.40 -17.56 -15.16
CA VAL A 25 -10.58 -18.46 -14.35
C VAL A 25 -11.47 -19.07 -13.25
N PRO A 26 -11.87 -20.36 -13.36
CA PRO A 26 -12.59 -20.98 -12.27
C PRO A 26 -11.64 -21.13 -11.09
N VAL A 27 -11.96 -20.48 -9.98
CA VAL A 27 -11.36 -20.79 -8.68
C VAL A 27 -11.82 -22.21 -8.35
N MET A 28 -10.98 -23.19 -8.63
CA MET A 28 -11.19 -24.55 -8.15
C MET A 28 -11.03 -24.53 -6.63
N ALA A 29 -12.15 -24.49 -5.93
CA ALA A 29 -12.20 -24.84 -4.53
C ALA A 29 -11.86 -26.34 -4.43
N ALA A 30 -10.61 -26.64 -4.10
CA ALA A 30 -10.22 -27.99 -3.73
C ALA A 30 -10.90 -28.33 -2.40
N ALA A 31 -11.84 -29.25 -2.46
CA ALA A 31 -12.42 -29.83 -1.26
C ALA A 31 -11.31 -30.59 -0.52
N ALA A 32 -10.97 -30.15 0.68
CA ALA A 32 -10.05 -30.83 1.55
C ALA A 32 -10.75 -32.02 2.20
N GLU A 33 -10.24 -33.23 1.96
CA GLU A 33 -10.62 -34.42 2.73
C GLU A 33 -10.02 -34.32 4.16
N PRO A 34 -10.73 -34.87 5.18
CA PRO A 34 -10.27 -34.79 6.57
C PRO A 34 -9.13 -35.77 6.83
N VAL A 35 -7.96 -35.27 7.18
CA VAL A 35 -6.83 -36.06 7.67
C VAL A 35 -6.94 -36.23 9.18
N ALA A 36 -6.85 -37.49 9.63
CA ALA A 36 -6.99 -37.95 10.99
C ALA A 36 -5.98 -37.28 11.96
N GLN A 37 -6.47 -37.03 13.19
CA GLN A 37 -5.71 -36.55 14.32
C GLN A 37 -4.66 -37.57 14.79
N ALA A 38 -3.43 -37.12 15.00
CA ALA A 38 -2.44 -37.81 15.82
C ALA A 38 -2.00 -36.86 16.95
N GLU A 39 -2.35 -37.27 18.17
CA GLU A 39 -1.86 -36.65 19.41
C GLU A 39 -0.37 -37.00 19.63
N SER A 40 0.43 -35.98 19.98
CA SER A 40 1.65 -36.21 20.75
C SER A 40 1.95 -34.99 21.64
N THR A 41 1.90 -35.26 22.93
CA THR A 41 2.33 -34.40 24.03
C THR A 41 3.85 -34.32 24.10
N GLU A 42 4.42 -33.10 24.04
CA GLU A 42 5.69 -32.81 24.67
C GLU A 42 5.68 -31.37 25.19
N THR A 43 5.91 -31.24 26.49
CA THR A 43 6.07 -30.00 27.23
C THR A 43 7.52 -29.54 27.20
N SER A 44 7.79 -28.31 26.81
CA SER A 44 9.02 -27.59 27.14
C SER A 44 8.70 -26.14 27.49
N ASP A 45 9.04 -25.82 28.72
CA ASP A 45 8.87 -24.57 29.43
C ASP A 45 9.95 -23.57 29.00
N TYR A 46 9.57 -22.55 28.25
CA TYR A 46 10.27 -21.25 28.19
C TYR A 46 9.25 -20.19 27.78
N GLY A 47 8.99 -19.23 28.69
CA GLY A 47 7.98 -18.20 28.57
C GLY A 47 8.20 -17.22 27.42
N ALA A 48 7.63 -17.54 26.28
CA ALA A 48 7.30 -16.60 25.22
C ALA A 48 5.78 -16.68 24.99
N PRO A 49 5.08 -15.59 24.65
CA PRO A 49 3.65 -15.64 24.44
C PRO A 49 3.33 -16.63 23.33
N ALA A 50 2.48 -17.61 23.63
CA ALA A 50 2.03 -18.64 22.70
C ALA A 50 1.19 -17.99 21.59
N TYR A 51 1.82 -17.62 20.49
CA TYR A 51 1.13 -17.24 19.26
C TYR A 51 0.86 -18.50 18.43
N GLY A 52 -0.40 -18.85 18.38
CA GLY A 52 -0.96 -19.66 17.32
C GLY A 52 -0.76 -21.15 17.46
N THR A 53 -1.89 -21.83 17.61
CA THR A 53 -2.01 -23.28 17.46
C THR A 53 -1.47 -23.73 16.08
N LYS A 54 -1.10 -24.99 15.95
CA LYS A 54 -0.62 -25.62 14.71
C LYS A 54 -1.54 -25.36 13.50
N ALA A 55 -2.84 -25.16 13.74
CA ALA A 55 -3.83 -24.78 12.75
C ALA A 55 -3.63 -23.36 12.17
N ALA A 56 -3.24 -22.39 13.00
CA ALA A 56 -2.95 -21.02 12.54
C ALA A 56 -1.68 -20.98 11.67
N ASN A 57 -0.67 -21.78 12.01
CA ASN A 57 0.54 -21.92 11.19
C ASN A 57 0.26 -22.60 9.85
N LEU A 58 -0.61 -23.59 9.83
CA LEU A 58 -1.02 -24.28 8.59
C LEU A 58 -1.81 -23.33 7.67
N HIS A 59 -2.72 -22.52 8.23
CA HIS A 59 -3.45 -21.50 7.48
C HIS A 59 -2.50 -20.45 6.87
N ARG A 60 -1.49 -20.00 7.63
CA ARG A 60 -0.48 -19.07 7.13
C ARG A 60 0.34 -19.65 5.97
N LEU A 61 0.82 -20.89 6.10
CA LEU A 61 1.56 -21.57 5.03
C LEU A 61 0.71 -21.71 3.76
N THR A 62 -0.53 -22.15 3.89
CA THR A 62 -1.48 -22.27 2.77
C THR A 62 -1.72 -20.91 2.11
N SER A 63 -1.83 -19.83 2.92
CA SER A 63 -2.01 -18.47 2.41
C SER A 63 -0.78 -17.96 1.64
N GLN A 64 0.43 -18.26 2.11
CA GLN A 64 1.66 -17.91 1.38
C GLN A 64 1.77 -18.64 0.03
N GLU A 65 1.47 -19.94 -0.01
CA GLU A 65 1.43 -20.72 -1.26
C GLU A 65 0.38 -20.17 -2.23
N GLN A 66 -0.79 -19.81 -1.73
CA GLN A 66 -1.84 -19.16 -2.52
C GLN A 66 -1.37 -17.81 -3.06
N VAL A 67 -0.73 -16.97 -2.24
CA VAL A 67 -0.16 -15.69 -2.67
C VAL A 67 0.86 -15.89 -3.77
N GLN A 68 1.81 -16.82 -3.62
CA GLN A 68 2.82 -17.07 -4.65
C GLN A 68 2.20 -17.54 -5.97
N THR A 69 1.20 -18.42 -5.90
CA THR A 69 0.49 -18.89 -7.09
C THR A 69 -0.28 -17.77 -7.77
N VAL A 70 -1.03 -16.99 -7.00
CA VAL A 70 -1.81 -15.85 -7.49
C VAL A 70 -0.89 -14.73 -7.97
N SER A 71 0.19 -14.41 -7.24
CA SER A 71 1.18 -13.41 -7.62
C SER A 71 1.77 -13.69 -8.98
N LYS A 72 2.22 -14.93 -9.22
CA LYS A 72 2.78 -15.33 -10.50
C LYS A 72 1.78 -15.20 -11.65
N ALA A 73 0.52 -15.57 -11.42
CA ALA A 73 -0.53 -15.50 -12.44
C ALA A 73 -0.99 -14.06 -12.73
N LEU A 74 -1.01 -13.19 -11.70
CA LEU A 74 -1.55 -11.83 -11.78
C LEU A 74 -0.47 -10.73 -11.80
N GLN A 75 0.82 -11.07 -11.81
CA GLN A 75 1.88 -10.06 -11.90
C GLN A 75 1.70 -9.10 -13.09
N PRO A 76 1.27 -9.54 -14.29
CA PRO A 76 0.98 -8.60 -15.38
C PRO A 76 -0.13 -7.59 -15.05
N VAL A 77 -1.09 -7.93 -14.17
CA VAL A 77 -2.11 -7.00 -13.68
C VAL A 77 -1.48 -5.99 -12.73
N ALA A 78 -0.61 -6.43 -11.81
CA ALA A 78 0.11 -5.52 -10.93
C ALA A 78 0.98 -4.53 -11.71
N ASP A 79 1.68 -4.98 -12.74
CA ASP A 79 2.50 -4.14 -13.60
C ASP A 79 1.66 -3.06 -14.30
N VAL A 80 0.48 -3.43 -14.83
CA VAL A 80 -0.46 -2.48 -15.44
C VAL A 80 -0.98 -1.48 -14.42
N VAL A 81 -1.40 -1.93 -13.23
CA VAL A 81 -1.87 -1.03 -12.17
C VAL A 81 -0.74 -0.11 -11.72
N GLY A 82 0.47 -0.62 -11.53
CA GLY A 82 1.65 0.18 -11.20
C GLY A 82 1.91 1.31 -12.21
N VAL A 83 1.78 1.01 -13.50
CA VAL A 83 1.91 2.02 -14.57
C VAL A 83 0.76 3.04 -14.54
N LEU A 84 -0.48 2.57 -14.40
CA LEU A 84 -1.67 3.44 -14.38
C LEU A 84 -1.71 4.36 -13.16
N THR A 85 -1.19 3.91 -12.04
CA THR A 85 -1.19 4.67 -10.78
C THR A 85 0.12 5.42 -10.52
N LYS A 86 1.08 5.35 -11.44
CA LYS A 86 2.40 5.98 -11.28
C LYS A 86 2.29 7.46 -10.88
N SER A 87 1.37 8.22 -11.51
CA SER A 87 1.16 9.65 -11.24
C SER A 87 0.65 9.98 -9.84
N HIS A 88 0.25 8.98 -9.07
CA HIS A 88 -0.26 9.14 -7.70
C HIS A 88 0.76 8.78 -6.63
N ASN A 89 1.81 8.00 -6.97
CA ASN A 89 2.71 7.42 -5.99
C ASN A 89 4.03 8.20 -5.93
N VAL A 90 4.51 8.44 -4.71
CA VAL A 90 5.73 9.18 -4.44
C VAL A 90 6.63 8.45 -3.45
N SER A 91 7.96 8.67 -3.52
CA SER A 91 8.85 8.26 -2.43
C SER A 91 8.87 9.34 -1.36
N VAL A 92 8.96 8.93 -0.10
CA VAL A 92 9.10 9.81 1.05
C VAL A 92 10.42 9.52 1.75
N ILE A 93 11.26 10.54 1.86
CA ILE A 93 12.54 10.46 2.57
C ILE A 93 12.46 11.38 3.77
N ASN A 94 12.69 10.84 4.97
CA ASN A 94 12.68 11.63 6.19
C ASN A 94 14.02 11.45 6.92
N TYR A 95 14.72 12.54 7.23
CA TYR A 95 16.06 12.49 7.79
C TYR A 95 16.28 13.55 8.87
N SER A 96 17.23 13.26 9.78
CA SER A 96 17.62 14.17 10.87
C SER A 96 18.66 15.19 10.39
N ASP A 97 18.89 16.21 11.20
CA ASP A 97 20.13 16.96 11.16
C ASP A 97 21.33 16.03 11.40
N VAL A 98 22.52 16.50 11.02
CA VAL A 98 23.77 15.82 11.34
C VAL A 98 23.97 15.87 12.85
N ASP A 99 24.15 14.72 13.50
CA ASP A 99 24.39 14.64 14.94
C ASP A 99 25.87 14.97 15.29
N GLU A 100 26.20 14.97 16.58
CA GLU A 100 27.54 15.27 17.10
C GLU A 100 28.63 14.31 16.58
N LEU A 101 28.23 13.15 16.10
CA LEU A 101 29.12 12.12 15.50
C LEU A 101 29.24 12.25 13.98
N GLY A 102 28.57 13.23 13.36
CA GLY A 102 28.52 13.41 11.92
C GLY A 102 27.55 12.45 11.21
N LEU A 103 26.63 11.82 11.95
CA LEU A 103 25.68 10.86 11.41
C LEU A 103 24.33 11.48 11.14
N ILE A 104 23.64 11.01 10.09
CA ILE A 104 22.28 11.35 9.72
C ILE A 104 21.41 10.10 9.90
N ARG A 105 20.33 10.23 10.65
CA ARG A 105 19.29 9.18 10.70
C ARG A 105 18.37 9.39 9.52
N ARG A 106 18.11 8.33 8.76
CA ARG A 106 17.23 8.36 7.60
C ARG A 106 16.17 7.26 7.73
N SER A 107 14.96 7.56 7.30
CA SER A 107 13.92 6.58 7.03
C SER A 107 13.34 6.83 5.65
N ASP A 108 13.15 5.76 4.90
CA ASP A 108 12.57 5.76 3.57
C ASP A 108 11.18 5.15 3.64
N GLY A 109 10.26 5.71 2.89
CA GLY A 109 8.88 5.26 2.78
C GLY A 109 8.29 5.64 1.45
N SER A 110 7.01 5.40 1.33
CA SER A 110 6.21 5.72 0.17
C SER A 110 5.07 6.66 0.56
N GLY A 111 4.45 7.29 -0.40
CA GLY A 111 3.28 8.13 -0.19
C GLY A 111 2.36 8.13 -1.39
N VAL A 112 1.16 8.66 -1.19
CA VAL A 112 0.10 8.74 -2.21
C VAL A 112 -0.41 10.17 -2.29
N VAL A 113 -0.48 10.71 -3.48
CA VAL A 113 -1.07 12.03 -3.73
C VAL A 113 -2.57 11.96 -3.45
N LEU A 114 -3.01 12.64 -2.41
CA LEU A 114 -4.39 12.63 -1.93
C LEU A 114 -5.23 13.73 -2.56
N VAL A 115 -4.71 14.97 -2.56
CA VAL A 115 -5.40 16.17 -3.04
C VAL A 115 -4.39 17.12 -3.68
N MET A 116 -4.87 17.88 -4.66
CA MET A 116 -4.19 19.04 -5.23
C MET A 116 -5.17 20.21 -5.24
N ASP A 117 -4.86 21.32 -4.53
CA ASP A 117 -5.80 22.43 -4.33
C ASP A 117 -5.52 23.65 -5.23
N GLY A 118 -4.58 23.54 -6.16
CA GLY A 118 -4.15 24.63 -7.04
C GLY A 118 -2.98 25.44 -6.48
N SER A 119 -2.58 25.23 -5.24
CA SER A 119 -1.39 25.83 -4.60
C SER A 119 -0.45 24.78 -4.01
N ARG A 120 -0.99 23.65 -3.59
CA ARG A 120 -0.29 22.56 -2.88
C ARG A 120 -0.68 21.20 -3.37
N ILE A 121 0.27 20.28 -3.25
CA ILE A 121 0.05 18.84 -3.32
C ILE A 121 -0.01 18.34 -1.88
N TYR A 122 -1.08 17.62 -1.54
CA TYR A 122 -1.22 16.92 -0.26
C TYR A 122 -0.96 15.44 -0.47
N ILE A 123 -0.05 14.89 0.32
CA ILE A 123 0.42 13.51 0.21
C ILE A 123 0.13 12.79 1.51
N ALA A 124 -0.52 11.63 1.44
CA ALA A 124 -0.69 10.71 2.55
C ALA A 124 0.50 9.74 2.62
N THR A 125 0.98 9.45 3.82
CA THR A 125 2.05 8.47 4.09
C THR A 125 1.85 7.85 5.47
N ALA A 126 2.71 6.92 5.88
CA ALA A 126 2.69 6.37 7.24
C ALA A 126 3.36 7.32 8.24
N ALA A 127 2.73 7.52 9.41
CA ALA A 127 3.24 8.43 10.44
C ALA A 127 4.61 8.01 10.98
N HIS A 128 4.87 6.71 11.03
CA HIS A 128 6.16 6.19 11.51
C HIS A 128 7.34 6.51 10.56
N CYS A 129 7.06 6.87 9.29
CA CYS A 129 8.07 7.34 8.35
C CYS A 129 8.51 8.79 8.62
N LEU A 130 7.73 9.58 9.40
CA LEU A 130 7.92 11.01 9.61
C LEU A 130 8.48 11.33 11.00
N LYS A 131 9.55 10.66 11.43
CA LYS A 131 10.11 10.81 12.78
C LYS A 131 11.22 11.86 12.90
N GLN A 132 11.74 12.33 11.77
CA GLN A 132 12.88 13.23 11.69
C GLN A 132 12.45 14.64 11.27
N ASN A 133 13.41 15.59 11.28
CA ASN A 133 13.15 17.01 11.12
C ASN A 133 12.94 17.44 9.66
N HIS A 134 13.56 16.72 8.73
CA HIS A 134 13.54 17.06 7.31
C HIS A 134 12.81 16.03 6.52
N THR A 135 11.98 16.46 5.58
CA THR A 135 11.25 15.58 4.68
C THR A 135 11.43 16.02 3.25
N GLU A 136 11.79 15.09 2.40
CA GLU A 136 11.80 15.23 0.94
C GLU A 136 10.85 14.23 0.32
N VAL A 137 10.34 14.59 -0.85
CA VAL A 137 9.51 13.74 -1.68
C VAL A 137 10.18 13.60 -3.04
N ILE A 138 10.20 12.38 -3.58
CA ILE A 138 10.54 12.13 -4.98
C ILE A 138 9.25 11.89 -5.73
N LEU A 139 8.96 12.76 -6.67
CA LEU A 139 7.76 12.74 -7.50
C LEU A 139 7.84 11.67 -8.60
N PRO A 140 6.73 11.35 -9.29
CA PRO A 140 6.67 10.27 -10.30
C PRO A 140 7.65 10.40 -11.46
N ASP A 141 8.09 11.61 -11.78
CA ASP A 141 9.08 11.92 -12.83
C ASP A 141 10.54 11.85 -12.32
N GLY A 142 10.73 11.64 -11.02
CA GLY A 142 12.04 11.64 -10.35
C GLY A 142 12.44 13.00 -9.76
N THR A 143 11.64 14.03 -9.92
CA THR A 143 11.89 15.35 -9.31
C THR A 143 11.88 15.23 -7.80
N ARG A 144 12.93 15.72 -7.16
CA ARG A 144 13.08 15.76 -5.70
C ARG A 144 12.76 17.14 -5.19
N CYS A 145 11.89 17.23 -4.17
CA CYS A 145 11.48 18.51 -3.56
C CYS A 145 11.31 18.38 -2.04
N SER A 146 11.45 19.48 -1.34
CA SER A 146 11.17 19.55 0.09
C SER A 146 9.66 19.46 0.33
N ALA A 147 9.27 18.74 1.39
CA ALA A 147 7.89 18.64 1.83
C ALA A 147 7.77 19.08 3.30
N ALA A 148 6.69 19.77 3.63
CA ALA A 148 6.37 20.09 5.00
C ALA A 148 5.46 19.03 5.61
N VAL A 149 5.75 18.61 6.86
CA VAL A 149 4.86 17.73 7.61
C VAL A 149 3.68 18.56 8.09
N LEU A 150 2.50 18.30 7.55
CA LEU A 150 1.25 18.97 7.92
C LEU A 150 0.64 18.36 9.19
N TYR A 151 0.64 17.04 9.26
CA TYR A 151 -0.01 16.29 10.34
C TYR A 151 0.61 14.92 10.51
N ARG A 152 0.53 14.39 11.73
CA ARG A 152 1.01 13.06 12.07
C ARG A 152 0.19 12.48 13.21
N SER A 153 -0.50 11.37 12.94
CA SER A 153 -1.22 10.58 13.94
C SER A 153 -0.49 9.26 14.18
N THR A 154 0.05 9.07 15.36
CA THR A 154 0.61 7.78 15.78
C THR A 154 -0.46 6.77 16.17
N GLU A 155 -1.68 7.25 16.45
CA GLU A 155 -2.83 6.41 16.79
C GLU A 155 -3.33 5.62 15.59
N THR A 156 -3.36 6.26 14.42
CA THR A 156 -3.81 5.64 13.15
C THR A 156 -2.67 5.34 12.19
N ASP A 157 -1.43 5.61 12.58
CA ASP A 157 -0.23 5.53 11.73
C ASP A 157 -0.39 6.29 10.40
N THR A 158 -1.03 7.45 10.44
CA THR A 158 -1.30 8.28 9.27
C THR A 158 -0.53 9.60 9.35
N GLY A 159 0.16 9.96 8.29
CA GLY A 159 0.86 11.22 8.15
C GLY A 159 0.48 11.96 6.87
N PHE A 160 0.50 13.29 6.90
CA PHE A 160 0.25 14.11 5.73
C PHE A 160 1.39 15.10 5.51
N LEU A 161 1.78 15.22 4.25
CA LEU A 161 2.80 16.15 3.78
C LEU A 161 2.17 17.15 2.81
N THR A 162 2.80 18.31 2.71
CA THR A 162 2.50 19.28 1.66
C THR A 162 3.73 19.65 0.87
N VAL A 163 3.55 19.80 -0.44
CA VAL A 163 4.53 20.36 -1.39
C VAL A 163 3.90 21.58 -2.06
N GLU A 164 4.56 22.72 -1.98
CA GLU A 164 4.07 23.96 -2.61
C GLU A 164 4.29 23.90 -4.13
N TYR A 165 3.31 24.31 -4.92
CA TYR A 165 3.43 24.38 -6.40
C TYR A 165 4.57 25.29 -6.86
N SER A 166 4.86 26.36 -6.07
CA SER A 166 5.95 27.29 -6.36
C SER A 166 7.35 26.67 -6.36
N GLN A 167 7.48 25.45 -5.84
CA GLN A 167 8.74 24.69 -5.86
C GLN A 167 8.90 23.83 -7.14
N LEU A 168 7.86 23.73 -7.97
CA LEU A 168 7.78 22.77 -9.06
C LEU A 168 7.56 23.45 -10.41
N PRO A 169 8.24 22.99 -11.47
CA PRO A 169 7.90 23.37 -12.84
C PRO A 169 6.49 22.92 -13.22
N GLU A 170 5.85 23.67 -14.14
CA GLU A 170 4.49 23.35 -14.62
C GLU A 170 4.41 21.97 -15.29
N GLU A 171 5.46 21.55 -15.98
CA GLU A 171 5.55 20.22 -16.60
C GLU A 171 5.49 19.10 -15.59
N VAL A 172 6.09 19.28 -14.42
CA VAL A 172 6.08 18.32 -13.30
C VAL A 172 4.68 18.23 -12.71
N LEU A 173 4.04 19.38 -12.46
CA LEU A 173 2.67 19.45 -11.95
C LEU A 173 1.67 18.77 -12.90
N GLY A 174 1.85 18.92 -14.21
CA GLY A 174 1.02 18.27 -15.23
C GLY A 174 1.13 16.73 -15.26
N GLY A 175 2.18 16.17 -14.68
CA GLY A 175 2.42 14.72 -14.56
C GLY A 175 1.87 14.08 -13.28
N ILE A 176 1.35 14.89 -12.34
CA ILE A 176 0.86 14.44 -11.03
C ILE A 176 -0.66 14.50 -11.01
N THR A 177 -1.29 13.49 -10.43
CA THR A 177 -2.75 13.47 -10.23
C THR A 177 -3.10 12.84 -8.87
N PRO A 178 -4.16 13.30 -8.20
CA PRO A 178 -4.66 12.64 -7.00
C PRO A 178 -5.14 11.23 -7.28
N ALA A 179 -4.93 10.32 -6.33
CA ALA A 179 -5.46 8.97 -6.41
C ALA A 179 -6.97 8.97 -6.16
N ALA A 180 -7.70 8.25 -7.01
CA ALA A 180 -9.10 7.94 -6.73
C ALA A 180 -9.18 6.84 -5.66
N GLY A 181 -9.89 7.09 -4.57
CA GLY A 181 -9.97 6.14 -3.45
C GLY A 181 -11.39 5.86 -2.99
N ALA A 182 -11.57 4.71 -2.38
CA ALA A 182 -12.81 4.28 -1.74
C ALA A 182 -12.53 3.22 -0.66
N ASP A 183 -13.45 3.07 0.31
CA ASP A 183 -13.35 1.97 1.26
C ASP A 183 -13.57 0.61 0.57
N ALA A 184 -12.71 -0.36 0.91
CA ALA A 184 -12.79 -1.72 0.37
C ALA A 184 -14.18 -2.36 0.62
N SER A 185 -14.78 -2.12 1.78
CA SER A 185 -16.14 -2.56 2.10
C SER A 185 -17.21 -1.93 1.21
N ALA A 186 -17.09 -0.64 0.91
CA ALA A 186 -18.00 0.06 0.02
C ALA A 186 -17.92 -0.44 -1.43
N LEU A 187 -16.76 -0.96 -1.82
CA LEU A 187 -16.56 -1.62 -3.12
C LEU A 187 -17.05 -3.08 -3.14
N GLY A 188 -17.55 -3.60 -2.01
CA GLY A 188 -18.01 -4.97 -1.88
C GLY A 188 -16.88 -6.01 -1.92
N MET A 189 -15.65 -5.61 -1.61
CA MET A 189 -14.49 -6.52 -1.57
C MET A 189 -14.65 -7.59 -0.50
N LYS A 190 -14.03 -8.74 -0.74
CA LYS A 190 -14.13 -9.94 0.10
C LYS A 190 -12.76 -10.59 0.27
N THR A 191 -12.63 -11.41 1.31
CA THR A 191 -11.49 -12.32 1.48
C THR A 191 -11.25 -13.13 0.20
N GLY A 192 -9.99 -13.14 -0.24
CA GLY A 192 -9.56 -13.79 -1.48
C GLY A 192 -9.48 -12.84 -2.69
N ASP A 193 -10.03 -11.63 -2.62
CA ASP A 193 -9.92 -10.66 -3.70
C ASP A 193 -8.47 -10.21 -3.88
N ALA A 194 -8.04 -10.09 -5.13
CA ALA A 194 -6.71 -9.62 -5.44
C ALA A 194 -6.59 -8.10 -5.27
N LEU A 195 -5.48 -7.70 -4.69
CA LEU A 195 -5.04 -6.32 -4.48
C LEU A 195 -3.71 -6.09 -5.19
N VAL A 196 -3.35 -4.85 -5.38
CA VAL A 196 -2.03 -4.43 -5.86
C VAL A 196 -1.42 -3.47 -4.85
N ALA A 197 -0.37 -3.90 -4.18
CA ALA A 197 0.44 -3.04 -3.33
C ALA A 197 1.47 -2.31 -4.20
N VAL A 198 1.47 -0.99 -4.14
CA VAL A 198 2.39 -0.14 -4.90
C VAL A 198 3.22 0.67 -3.93
N SER A 199 4.53 0.53 -4.04
CA SER A 199 5.50 1.30 -3.28
C SER A 199 6.43 2.06 -4.21
N SER A 200 6.87 3.23 -3.77
CA SER A 200 7.79 4.09 -4.52
C SER A 200 9.09 4.16 -3.73
N LEU A 201 10.01 3.23 -4.01
CA LEU A 201 11.34 3.17 -3.38
C LEU A 201 12.33 3.91 -4.27
N ASP A 202 12.84 5.07 -3.87
CA ASP A 202 14.00 5.79 -4.44
C ASP A 202 14.25 5.63 -5.97
N SER A 203 13.27 5.09 -6.68
CA SER A 203 13.34 4.76 -8.09
C SER A 203 12.13 5.33 -8.83
N PRO A 204 12.30 5.87 -10.03
CA PRO A 204 11.20 6.25 -10.89
C PRO A 204 10.32 5.06 -11.32
N SER A 205 10.72 3.83 -11.02
CA SER A 205 9.92 2.63 -11.20
C SER A 205 9.30 2.22 -9.86
N SER A 206 8.01 2.52 -9.68
CA SER A 206 7.23 1.99 -8.55
C SER A 206 7.27 0.46 -8.56
N ALA A 207 7.63 -0.13 -7.43
CA ALA A 207 7.49 -1.58 -7.27
C ALA A 207 6.02 -1.91 -7.01
N SER A 208 5.44 -2.78 -7.82
CA SER A 208 4.07 -3.28 -7.66
C SER A 208 4.07 -4.78 -7.40
N CYS A 209 3.37 -5.20 -6.35
CA CYS A 209 3.22 -6.61 -6.00
C CYS A 209 1.74 -6.96 -5.89
N ILE A 210 1.41 -8.18 -6.25
CA ILE A 210 0.08 -8.72 -5.98
C ILE A 210 -0.08 -8.96 -4.49
N GLY A 211 -1.25 -8.58 -3.98
CA GLY A 211 -1.74 -8.94 -2.66
C GLY A 211 -3.04 -9.73 -2.76
N VAL A 212 -3.36 -10.46 -1.71
CA VAL A 212 -4.63 -11.15 -1.56
C VAL A 212 -5.27 -10.69 -0.25
N LEU A 213 -6.46 -10.10 -0.35
CA LEU A 213 -7.22 -9.64 0.81
C LEU A 213 -7.56 -10.81 1.73
N ASP A 214 -7.17 -10.71 2.99
CA ASP A 214 -7.52 -11.69 4.01
C ASP A 214 -8.71 -11.21 4.84
N GLN A 215 -8.61 -10.02 5.42
CA GLN A 215 -9.68 -9.44 6.24
C GLN A 215 -9.81 -7.94 6.00
N LEU A 216 -11.08 -7.49 5.92
CA LEU A 216 -11.41 -6.07 5.73
C LEU A 216 -11.15 -5.23 6.98
N SER A 217 -11.13 -5.84 8.17
CA SER A 217 -10.91 -5.16 9.43
C SER A 217 -10.36 -6.12 10.46
N VAL A 218 -9.14 -5.85 10.93
CA VAL A 218 -8.51 -6.53 12.07
C VAL A 218 -7.90 -5.49 12.99
N ILE A 219 -7.73 -5.85 14.25
CA ILE A 219 -6.94 -5.03 15.17
C ILE A 219 -5.47 -5.13 14.76
N TYR A 220 -4.82 -4.00 14.55
CA TYR A 220 -3.41 -3.96 14.16
C TYR A 220 -2.52 -4.50 15.29
N PRO A 221 -1.69 -5.53 15.06
CA PRO A 221 -0.89 -6.15 16.12
C PRO A 221 0.05 -5.18 16.84
N ASN A 222 0.58 -4.18 16.12
CA ASN A 222 1.50 -3.19 16.67
C ASN A 222 0.79 -1.98 17.29
N ASN A 223 -0.53 -1.85 17.10
CA ASN A 223 -1.35 -0.78 17.67
C ASN A 223 -2.77 -1.28 17.96
N PRO A 224 -3.05 -1.80 19.18
CA PRO A 224 -4.33 -2.44 19.51
C PRO A 224 -5.57 -1.52 19.43
N GLY A 225 -5.38 -0.21 19.31
CA GLY A 225 -6.47 0.77 19.12
C GLY A 225 -6.89 0.97 17.66
N GLN A 226 -6.16 0.40 16.71
CA GLN A 226 -6.32 0.67 15.29
C GLN A 226 -6.90 -0.54 14.54
N ASN A 227 -7.94 -0.30 13.74
CA ASN A 227 -8.43 -1.26 12.76
C ASN A 227 -7.74 -1.04 11.41
N VAL A 228 -7.28 -2.13 10.79
CA VAL A 228 -6.57 -2.13 9.51
C VAL A 228 -7.10 -3.20 8.58
N LEU A 229 -6.89 -3.02 7.28
CA LEU A 229 -7.01 -4.10 6.30
C LEU A 229 -5.86 -5.08 6.51
N GLN A 230 -6.12 -6.38 6.45
CA GLN A 230 -5.10 -7.42 6.42
C GLN A 230 -5.09 -8.10 5.05
N PHE A 231 -3.91 -8.24 4.49
CA PHE A 231 -3.71 -8.91 3.20
C PHE A 231 -2.35 -9.61 3.17
N TYR A 232 -2.19 -10.55 2.26
CA TYR A 232 -0.92 -11.22 2.01
C TYR A 232 -0.26 -10.62 0.78
N SER A 233 1.03 -10.27 0.87
CA SER A 233 1.80 -9.70 -0.25
C SER A 233 3.30 -9.79 0.04
N GLU A 234 4.12 -9.69 -1.01
CA GLU A 234 5.58 -9.64 -0.94
C GLU A 234 6.09 -8.18 -0.85
N THR A 235 5.51 -7.38 0.04
CA THR A 235 6.01 -6.01 0.29
C THR A 235 7.32 -6.05 1.09
N SER A 236 8.12 -5.00 0.96
CA SER A 236 9.43 -4.89 1.60
C SER A 236 9.58 -3.58 2.40
N TYR A 237 10.73 -3.40 3.05
CA TYR A 237 11.09 -2.14 3.68
C TYR A 237 10.99 -0.99 2.67
N GLY A 238 10.46 0.17 3.12
CA GLY A 238 10.18 1.33 2.28
C GLY A 238 8.80 1.30 1.62
N SER A 239 8.05 0.20 1.69
CA SER A 239 6.65 0.16 1.25
C SER A 239 5.69 0.91 2.18
N SER A 240 6.09 1.21 3.41
CA SER A 240 5.30 1.97 4.39
C SER A 240 4.80 3.30 3.80
N GLY A 241 3.50 3.57 3.92
CA GLY A 241 2.82 4.72 3.32
C GLY A 241 2.44 4.54 1.86
N GLY A 242 2.90 3.48 1.19
CA GLY A 242 2.52 3.15 -0.19
C GLY A 242 1.06 2.73 -0.30
N ALA A 243 0.54 2.75 -1.53
CA ALA A 243 -0.86 2.46 -1.79
C ALA A 243 -1.17 0.97 -1.87
N VAL A 244 -2.37 0.62 -1.42
CA VAL A 244 -3.03 -0.64 -1.74
C VAL A 244 -4.19 -0.32 -2.68
N TYR A 245 -4.12 -0.82 -3.91
CA TYR A 245 -5.12 -0.61 -4.94
C TYR A 245 -5.94 -1.88 -5.20
N THR A 246 -7.15 -1.70 -5.68
CA THR A 246 -7.86 -2.76 -6.40
C THR A 246 -7.18 -3.01 -7.75
N GLN A 247 -7.55 -4.09 -8.43
CA GLN A 247 -7.11 -4.37 -9.81
C GLN A 247 -7.50 -3.27 -10.82
N ASN A 248 -8.49 -2.42 -10.48
CA ASN A 248 -8.94 -1.29 -11.29
C ASN A 248 -8.24 0.03 -10.92
N GLY A 249 -7.24 0.00 -10.05
CA GLY A 249 -6.49 1.19 -9.65
C GLY A 249 -7.23 2.10 -8.65
N ILE A 250 -8.25 1.60 -7.96
CA ILE A 250 -8.91 2.35 -6.86
C ILE A 250 -8.11 2.14 -5.58
N TRP A 251 -7.68 3.21 -4.97
CA TRP A 251 -6.93 3.20 -3.71
C TRP A 251 -7.83 2.84 -2.53
N VAL A 252 -7.52 1.74 -1.83
CA VAL A 252 -8.34 1.24 -0.71
C VAL A 252 -7.66 1.35 0.64
N GLY A 253 -6.37 1.68 0.68
CA GLY A 253 -5.63 1.89 1.92
C GLY A 253 -4.15 2.13 1.71
N SER A 254 -3.45 2.55 2.76
CA SER A 254 -1.98 2.77 2.77
C SER A 254 -1.28 1.75 3.65
N ILE A 255 -0.17 1.20 3.15
CA ILE A 255 0.63 0.19 3.84
C ILE A 255 1.19 0.78 5.13
N SER A 256 0.89 0.14 6.27
CA SER A 256 1.43 0.50 7.59
C SER A 256 2.53 -0.44 8.03
N GLY A 257 2.49 -1.71 7.63
CA GLY A 257 3.54 -2.66 7.98
C GLY A 257 3.29 -4.06 7.45
N GLY A 258 4.21 -4.94 7.77
CA GLY A 258 4.13 -6.35 7.43
C GLY A 258 4.96 -7.20 8.38
N ASP A 259 4.78 -8.52 8.31
CA ASP A 259 5.59 -9.48 9.01
C ASP A 259 6.50 -10.29 8.04
N THR A 260 7.37 -11.11 8.59
CA THR A 260 8.27 -11.97 7.82
C THR A 260 7.57 -13.14 7.13
N TYR A 261 6.26 -13.29 7.34
CA TYR A 261 5.43 -14.36 6.76
C TYR A 261 4.59 -13.86 5.58
N GLY A 262 4.77 -12.60 5.16
CA GLY A 262 4.05 -11.99 4.06
C GLY A 262 2.66 -11.46 4.46
N THR A 263 2.32 -11.43 5.76
CA THR A 263 1.14 -10.71 6.23
C THR A 263 1.42 -9.22 6.21
N CYS A 264 0.55 -8.46 5.57
CA CYS A 264 0.64 -7.02 5.46
C CYS A 264 -0.60 -6.37 6.04
N TRP A 265 -0.43 -5.16 6.57
CA TRP A 265 -1.51 -4.36 7.12
C TRP A 265 -1.53 -2.99 6.45
N ALA A 266 -2.74 -2.52 6.14
CA ALA A 266 -2.92 -1.19 5.56
C ALA A 266 -3.99 -0.40 6.33
N VAL A 267 -3.72 0.88 6.53
CA VAL A 267 -4.70 1.83 7.04
C VAL A 267 -5.79 2.00 5.99
N PRO A 268 -7.09 1.77 6.31
CA PRO A 268 -8.17 1.91 5.35
C PRO A 268 -8.31 3.34 4.81
N TYR A 269 -8.76 3.49 3.57
CA TYR A 269 -8.93 4.78 2.91
C TYR A 269 -9.85 5.74 3.71
N GLY A 270 -10.97 5.26 4.27
CA GLY A 270 -11.87 6.07 5.08
C GLY A 270 -11.21 6.60 6.36
N THR A 271 -10.31 5.83 6.97
CA THR A 271 -9.50 6.30 8.10
C THR A 271 -8.57 7.42 7.66
N ILE A 272 -7.90 7.27 6.51
CA ILE A 272 -6.99 8.29 5.95
C ILE A 272 -7.77 9.59 5.69
N LEU A 273 -8.96 9.53 5.09
CA LEU A 273 -9.80 10.70 4.86
C LEU A 273 -10.24 11.37 6.17
N THR A 274 -10.62 10.57 7.17
CA THR A 274 -11.04 11.09 8.48
C THR A 274 -9.89 11.83 9.16
N GLU A 275 -8.68 11.30 9.11
CA GLU A 275 -7.50 11.96 9.65
C GLU A 275 -7.14 13.22 8.85
N PHE A 276 -7.27 13.19 7.51
CA PHE A 276 -7.00 14.36 6.68
C PHE A 276 -7.98 15.51 6.97
N GLN A 277 -9.25 15.22 7.21
CA GLN A 277 -10.23 16.26 7.58
C GLN A 277 -9.86 16.99 8.86
N LYS A 278 -9.22 16.32 9.83
CA LYS A 278 -8.73 16.96 11.06
C LYS A 278 -7.60 17.99 10.80
N CYS A 279 -6.88 17.85 9.68
CA CYS A 279 -5.80 18.78 9.32
C CYS A 279 -6.30 20.09 8.71
N LEU A 280 -7.57 20.12 8.25
CA LEU A 280 -8.15 21.24 7.53
C LEU A 280 -8.98 22.17 8.46
N ILE A 281 -9.13 21.80 9.74
CA ILE A 281 -9.84 22.55 10.77
C ILE A 281 -8.83 23.33 11.61
#